data_426d823c3b54d629eeb45724473b9fbe
#
_entry.id   426d823c3b54d629eeb45724473b9fbe
#
_cell.length_a   1.000
_cell.length_b   1.000
_cell.length_c   1.000
_cell.angle_alpha   90.00
_cell.angle_beta   90.00
_cell.angle_gamma   90.00
#
_symmetry.space_group_name_H-M   'P 1'
#
loop_
_entity.id
_entity.type
_entity.pdbx_description
1 polymer ?
#
loop_
_entity_poly.entity_id
_entity_poly.type
_entity_poly.pdbx_seq_one_letter_code
_entity_poly.pdbx_strand_id
1 'polypeptide(L)'
;FDAVDDSCPVVLDSAGCGAHMREYGRLLANDPAWAARAEAFGRRVVDMSEVLAAPESLERLASRLRETTSLRGPITWDAPCHLCHGQQVRSQPLALLDALPGVERVALEGAESCCGSAGIYSVLRPSDSLEVLEPKLEALRRSGARTLVTANPGCHQQWQVGVRRAGLDVEVVHLAEALDRALEG
;
A
#
# COMPACT_ATOMS: atom_id res chain seq x y z
N PHE A 1 -7.23 -5.96 22.07
CA PHE A 1 -8.33 -6.85 21.70
C PHE A 1 -9.68 -6.40 22.27
N ASP A 2 -9.72 -5.89 23.50
CA ASP A 2 -10.96 -5.61 24.24
C ASP A 2 -11.42 -4.14 24.19
N ALA A 3 -10.74 -3.30 23.39
CA ALA A 3 -11.01 -1.86 23.35
C ALA A 3 -12.22 -1.48 22.48
N VAL A 4 -12.66 -2.37 21.61
CA VAL A 4 -13.76 -2.16 20.67
C VAL A 4 -14.56 -3.44 20.50
N ASP A 5 -15.82 -3.29 20.08
CA ASP A 5 -16.70 -4.39 19.77
C ASP A 5 -16.08 -5.37 18.77
N ASP A 6 -16.28 -6.68 18.98
CA ASP A 6 -15.73 -7.74 18.13
C ASP A 6 -16.26 -7.72 16.69
N SER A 7 -17.35 -7.01 16.42
CA SER A 7 -17.89 -6.79 15.07
C SER A 7 -17.16 -5.69 14.28
N CYS A 8 -16.42 -4.81 14.97
CA CYS A 8 -15.73 -3.70 14.30
C CYS A 8 -14.51 -4.19 13.51
N PRO A 9 -14.34 -3.80 12.24
CA PRO A 9 -13.13 -4.09 11.48
C PRO A 9 -11.92 -3.36 12.08
N VAL A 10 -10.75 -3.96 11.95
CA VAL A 10 -9.45 -3.34 12.26
C VAL A 10 -8.84 -2.90 10.94
N VAL A 11 -8.99 -1.62 10.62
CA VAL A 11 -8.54 -1.05 9.34
C VAL A 11 -7.09 -0.61 9.44
N LEU A 12 -6.28 -1.00 8.46
CA LEU A 12 -4.86 -0.62 8.36
C LEU A 12 -4.55 -0.07 6.96
N ASP A 13 -3.63 0.87 6.93
CA ASP A 13 -3.03 1.45 5.73
C ASP A 13 -1.54 1.05 5.54
N SER A 14 -1.12 -0.01 6.22
CA SER A 14 0.22 -0.55 6.19
C SER A 14 0.19 -2.03 5.82
N ALA A 15 0.52 -2.34 4.58
CA ALA A 15 0.42 -3.69 4.02
C ALA A 15 1.19 -4.74 4.83
N GLY A 16 2.40 -4.41 5.31
CA GLY A 16 3.23 -5.31 6.11
C GLY A 16 2.61 -5.61 7.48
N CYS A 17 2.11 -4.58 8.15
CA CYS A 17 1.42 -4.73 9.44
C CYS A 17 0.13 -5.52 9.28
N GLY A 18 -0.69 -5.22 8.27
CA GLY A 18 -1.94 -5.92 7.99
C GLY A 18 -1.71 -7.42 7.74
N ALA A 19 -0.76 -7.76 6.87
CA ALA A 19 -0.41 -9.15 6.62
C ALA A 19 0.04 -9.88 7.89
N HIS A 20 0.88 -9.24 8.73
CA HIS A 20 1.33 -9.83 9.98
C HIS A 20 0.19 -10.02 11.00
N MET A 21 -0.68 -9.03 11.14
CA MET A 21 -1.80 -9.10 12.09
C MET A 21 -2.86 -10.14 11.70
N ARG A 22 -3.08 -10.38 10.40
CA ARG A 22 -3.93 -11.48 9.89
C ARG A 22 -3.41 -12.86 10.32
N GLU A 23 -2.09 -13.00 10.54
CA GLU A 23 -1.43 -14.24 10.94
C GLU A 23 -1.41 -14.49 12.47
N TYR A 24 -1.95 -13.60 13.30
CA TYR A 24 -1.91 -13.75 14.76
C TYR A 24 -2.53 -15.05 15.25
N GLY A 25 -3.62 -15.52 14.61
CA GLY A 25 -4.22 -16.82 14.94
C GLY A 25 -3.23 -17.99 14.77
N ARG A 26 -2.45 -17.97 13.66
CA ARG A 26 -1.42 -18.97 13.41
C ARG A 26 -0.23 -18.83 14.37
N LEU A 27 0.21 -17.61 14.62
CA LEU A 27 1.36 -17.34 15.51
C LEU A 27 1.09 -17.75 16.95
N LEU A 28 -0.16 -17.60 17.41
CA LEU A 28 -0.57 -17.91 18.78
C LEU A 28 -1.36 -19.23 18.90
N ALA A 29 -1.35 -20.06 17.84
CA ALA A 29 -2.12 -21.31 17.79
C ALA A 29 -1.85 -22.28 18.96
N ASN A 30 -0.64 -22.27 19.51
CA ASN A 30 -0.21 -23.13 20.61
C ASN A 30 -0.40 -22.48 22.00
N ASP A 31 -0.97 -21.28 22.09
CA ASP A 31 -1.26 -20.60 23.37
C ASP A 31 -2.75 -20.73 23.70
N PRO A 32 -3.13 -21.60 24.67
CA PRO A 32 -4.54 -21.83 25.00
C PRO A 32 -5.29 -20.56 25.45
N ALA A 33 -4.62 -19.56 26.00
CA ALA A 33 -5.21 -18.31 26.46
C ALA A 33 -5.50 -17.34 25.32
N TRP A 34 -4.72 -17.39 24.23
CA TRP A 34 -4.75 -16.39 23.17
C TRP A 34 -5.19 -16.91 21.80
N ALA A 35 -5.07 -18.21 21.50
CA ALA A 35 -5.32 -18.78 20.18
C ALA A 35 -6.66 -18.34 19.57
N ALA A 36 -7.77 -18.56 20.27
CA ALA A 36 -9.10 -18.22 19.79
C ALA A 36 -9.30 -16.70 19.60
N ARG A 37 -8.77 -15.90 20.53
CA ARG A 37 -8.86 -14.43 20.47
C ARG A 37 -8.02 -13.86 19.33
N ALA A 38 -6.81 -14.38 19.13
CA ALA A 38 -5.92 -13.97 18.06
C ALA A 38 -6.47 -14.31 16.68
N GLU A 39 -7.10 -15.47 16.55
CA GLU A 39 -7.79 -15.87 15.33
C GLU A 39 -8.99 -14.97 15.03
N ALA A 40 -9.82 -14.68 16.03
CA ALA A 40 -10.96 -13.77 15.90
C ALA A 40 -10.49 -12.36 15.52
N PHE A 41 -9.42 -11.86 16.12
CA PHE A 41 -8.81 -10.58 15.77
C PHE A 41 -8.28 -10.55 14.33
N GLY A 42 -7.51 -11.56 13.91
CA GLY A 42 -6.93 -11.63 12.57
C GLY A 42 -7.99 -11.60 11.47
N ARG A 43 -9.17 -12.20 11.68
CA ARG A 43 -10.30 -12.15 10.75
C ARG A 43 -10.92 -10.76 10.58
N ARG A 44 -10.73 -9.86 11.53
CA ARG A 44 -11.23 -8.47 11.50
C ARG A 44 -10.28 -7.52 10.80
N VAL A 45 -9.04 -7.93 10.58
CA VAL A 45 -8.01 -7.09 9.95
C VAL A 45 -8.30 -6.96 8.46
N VAL A 46 -8.47 -5.73 8.02
CA VAL A 46 -8.72 -5.37 6.62
C VAL A 46 -7.81 -4.23 6.19
N ASP A 47 -7.43 -4.22 4.94
CA ASP A 47 -6.71 -3.08 4.37
C ASP A 47 -7.66 -1.91 4.11
N MET A 48 -7.18 -0.68 4.28
CA MET A 48 -7.94 0.54 4.02
C MET A 48 -8.56 0.52 2.61
N SER A 49 -7.83 0.01 1.63
CA SER A 49 -8.32 -0.05 0.25
C SER A 49 -9.51 -0.99 0.06
N GLU A 50 -9.63 -2.07 0.87
CA GLU A 50 -10.79 -2.96 0.84
C GLU A 50 -12.06 -2.22 1.31
N VAL A 51 -11.92 -1.38 2.35
CA VAL A 51 -13.04 -0.60 2.90
C VAL A 51 -13.46 0.52 1.95
N LEU A 52 -12.49 1.27 1.43
CA LEU A 52 -12.77 2.44 0.59
C LEU A 52 -13.19 2.07 -0.84
N ALA A 53 -12.73 0.93 -1.37
CA ALA A 53 -13.14 0.45 -2.69
C ALA A 53 -14.43 -0.39 -2.68
N ALA A 54 -15.04 -0.61 -1.52
CA ALA A 54 -16.40 -1.17 -1.47
C ALA A 54 -17.37 -0.24 -2.23
N PRO A 55 -18.35 -0.76 -3.00
CA PRO A 55 -19.14 0.05 -3.94
C PRO A 55 -19.72 1.33 -3.33
N GLU A 56 -20.43 1.21 -2.20
CA GLU A 56 -21.03 2.37 -1.51
C GLU A 56 -19.97 3.37 -0.98
N SER A 57 -18.82 2.85 -0.50
CA SER A 57 -17.73 3.69 -0.01
C SER A 57 -17.04 4.42 -1.15
N LEU A 58 -16.86 3.74 -2.30
CA LEU A 58 -16.24 4.32 -3.49
C LEU A 58 -17.12 5.41 -4.10
N GLU A 59 -18.43 5.20 -4.17
CA GLU A 59 -19.38 6.23 -4.62
C GLU A 59 -19.34 7.48 -3.70
N ARG A 60 -19.33 7.25 -2.39
CA ARG A 60 -19.22 8.35 -1.40
C ARG A 60 -17.86 9.07 -1.50
N LEU A 61 -16.78 8.34 -1.72
CA LEU A 61 -15.46 8.92 -1.95
C LEU A 61 -15.48 9.76 -3.23
N ALA A 62 -15.95 9.20 -4.33
CA ALA A 62 -16.01 9.87 -5.63
C ALA A 62 -16.83 11.19 -5.57
N SER A 63 -17.94 11.22 -4.80
CA SER A 63 -18.76 12.42 -4.62
C SER A 63 -18.08 13.54 -3.82
N ARG A 64 -16.94 13.26 -3.19
CA ARG A 64 -16.16 14.21 -2.38
C ARG A 64 -14.80 14.55 -3.00
N LEU A 65 -14.49 13.99 -4.15
CA LEU A 65 -13.27 14.33 -4.86
C LEU A 65 -13.40 15.71 -5.52
N ARG A 66 -12.33 16.49 -5.49
CA ARG A 66 -12.19 17.72 -6.25
C ARG A 66 -12.21 17.43 -7.75
N GLU A 67 -12.41 18.44 -8.58
CA GLU A 67 -12.30 18.29 -10.03
C GLU A 67 -10.85 17.94 -10.48
N THR A 68 -9.86 18.30 -9.68
CA THR A 68 -8.44 18.05 -9.94
C THR A 68 -7.70 17.65 -8.66
N THR A 69 -6.64 16.89 -8.78
CA THR A 69 -5.72 16.57 -7.68
C THR A 69 -4.40 17.32 -7.80
N SER A 70 -3.68 17.49 -6.70
CA SER A 70 -2.31 18.04 -6.69
C SER A 70 -1.23 17.02 -7.04
N LEU A 71 -1.59 15.76 -7.33
CA LEU A 71 -0.64 14.75 -7.76
C LEU A 71 -0.06 15.09 -9.14
N ARG A 72 1.23 14.86 -9.30
CA ARG A 72 1.92 15.05 -10.58
C ARG A 72 1.66 13.84 -11.48
N GLY A 73 0.85 14.01 -12.53
CA GLY A 73 0.58 12.94 -13.49
C GLY A 73 1.66 12.81 -14.57
N PRO A 74 1.78 11.65 -15.25
CA PRO A 74 1.05 10.41 -14.98
C PRO A 74 1.45 9.75 -13.66
N ILE A 75 0.53 8.96 -13.08
CA ILE A 75 0.80 8.21 -11.85
C ILE A 75 1.06 6.73 -12.15
N THR A 76 1.78 6.04 -11.26
CA THR A 76 1.92 4.58 -11.32
C THR A 76 1.74 3.95 -9.94
N TRP A 77 1.45 2.65 -9.93
CA TRP A 77 1.21 1.87 -8.71
C TRP A 77 2.30 0.83 -8.48
N ASP A 78 2.95 0.92 -7.32
CA ASP A 78 3.78 -0.15 -6.76
C ASP A 78 2.92 -1.00 -5.83
N ALA A 79 2.66 -2.25 -6.21
CA ALA A 79 1.88 -3.17 -5.39
C ALA A 79 2.75 -3.78 -4.29
N PRO A 80 2.59 -3.40 -3.01
CA PRO A 80 3.39 -3.99 -1.94
C PRO A 80 3.19 -5.51 -1.88
N CYS A 81 4.27 -6.27 -1.84
CA CYS A 81 4.20 -7.74 -1.84
C CYS A 81 3.35 -8.28 -0.67
N HIS A 82 3.39 -7.66 0.50
CA HIS A 82 2.51 -8.02 1.62
C HIS A 82 1.03 -7.71 1.37
N LEU A 83 0.71 -6.76 0.51
CA LEU A 83 -0.66 -6.48 0.12
C LEU A 83 -1.15 -7.50 -0.91
N CYS A 84 -0.45 -7.59 -2.04
CA CYS A 84 -0.90 -8.43 -3.16
C CYS A 84 -0.73 -9.94 -2.90
N HIS A 85 0.35 -10.38 -2.24
CA HIS A 85 0.59 -11.80 -1.95
C HIS A 85 0.17 -12.20 -0.54
N GLY A 86 0.44 -11.36 0.47
CA GLY A 86 0.12 -11.65 1.87
C GLY A 86 -1.37 -11.50 2.18
N GLN A 87 -1.99 -10.43 1.73
CA GLN A 87 -3.41 -10.14 2.02
C GLN A 87 -4.35 -10.44 0.84
N GLN A 88 -3.83 -10.77 -0.35
CA GLN A 88 -4.59 -11.03 -1.58
C GLN A 88 -5.43 -9.82 -2.06
N VAL A 89 -5.00 -8.60 -1.69
CA VAL A 89 -5.62 -7.34 -2.09
C VAL A 89 -4.89 -6.81 -3.33
N ARG A 90 -5.57 -6.71 -4.48
CA ARG A 90 -4.98 -6.38 -5.78
C ARG A 90 -5.74 -5.30 -6.53
N SER A 91 -7.04 -5.48 -6.72
CA SER A 91 -7.89 -4.58 -7.52
C SER A 91 -8.36 -3.35 -6.76
N GLN A 92 -8.49 -3.44 -5.45
CA GLN A 92 -9.03 -2.38 -4.62
C GLN A 92 -8.20 -1.07 -4.69
N PRO A 93 -6.85 -1.11 -4.51
CA PRO A 93 -6.04 0.09 -4.68
C PRO A 93 -6.12 0.68 -6.08
N LEU A 94 -6.21 -0.18 -7.11
CA LEU A 94 -6.33 0.26 -8.50
C LEU A 94 -7.65 0.99 -8.74
N ALA A 95 -8.77 0.46 -8.21
CA ALA A 95 -10.08 1.10 -8.32
C ALA A 95 -10.08 2.51 -7.65
N LEU A 96 -9.40 2.67 -6.52
CA LEU A 96 -9.25 3.97 -5.85
C LEU A 96 -8.42 4.94 -6.68
N LEU A 97 -7.32 4.49 -7.27
CA LEU A 97 -6.46 5.33 -8.12
C LEU A 97 -7.15 5.71 -9.43
N ASP A 98 -7.92 4.79 -10.02
CA ASP A 98 -8.67 5.04 -11.25
C ASP A 98 -9.86 6.01 -11.03
N ALA A 99 -10.30 6.17 -9.79
CA ALA A 99 -11.32 7.16 -9.42
C ALA A 99 -10.75 8.58 -9.24
N LEU A 100 -9.43 8.76 -9.16
CA LEU A 100 -8.81 10.08 -8.98
C LEU A 100 -8.98 10.94 -10.22
N PRO A 101 -9.48 12.18 -10.08
CA PRO A 101 -9.76 13.05 -11.21
C PRO A 101 -8.48 13.64 -11.82
N GLY A 102 -8.47 13.75 -13.14
CA GLY A 102 -7.42 14.48 -13.88
C GLY A 102 -6.04 13.82 -13.89
N VAL A 103 -5.92 12.54 -13.49
CA VAL A 103 -4.66 11.80 -13.57
C VAL A 103 -4.80 10.55 -14.44
N GLU A 104 -3.79 10.31 -15.24
CA GLU A 104 -3.63 9.08 -16.01
C GLU A 104 -2.77 8.08 -15.23
N ARG A 105 -3.24 6.83 -15.09
CA ARG A 105 -2.45 5.76 -14.49
C ARG A 105 -1.74 4.95 -15.56
N VAL A 106 -0.41 4.90 -15.47
CA VAL A 106 0.47 4.09 -16.34
C VAL A 106 0.94 2.82 -15.62
N ALA A 107 1.19 1.76 -16.37
CA ALA A 107 1.65 0.49 -15.81
C ALA A 107 3.09 0.59 -15.31
N LEU A 108 3.38 -0.10 -14.19
CA LEU A 108 4.74 -0.38 -13.72
C LEU A 108 5.06 -1.85 -13.99
N GLU A 109 6.04 -2.11 -14.82
CA GLU A 109 6.54 -3.47 -15.02
C GLU A 109 7.11 -4.02 -13.71
N GLY A 110 6.73 -5.24 -13.34
CA GLY A 110 7.14 -5.83 -12.06
C GLY A 110 6.54 -5.16 -10.81
N ALA A 111 5.36 -4.51 -10.93
CA ALA A 111 4.71 -3.82 -9.82
C ALA A 111 4.57 -4.68 -8.56
N GLU A 112 4.28 -5.98 -8.70
CA GLU A 112 4.08 -6.94 -7.60
C GLU A 112 5.40 -7.53 -7.05
N SER A 113 6.55 -7.23 -7.64
CA SER A 113 7.86 -7.67 -7.14
C SER A 113 8.24 -6.93 -5.86
N CYS A 114 9.08 -7.55 -5.04
CA CYS A 114 9.56 -6.93 -3.80
C CYS A 114 10.33 -5.64 -4.10
N CYS A 115 10.11 -4.61 -3.29
CA CYS A 115 10.85 -3.35 -3.34
C CYS A 115 12.23 -3.41 -2.63
N GLY A 116 12.56 -4.55 -1.98
CA GLY A 116 13.80 -4.71 -1.24
C GLY A 116 13.78 -4.21 0.21
N SER A 117 12.74 -3.49 0.65
CA SER A 117 12.67 -2.94 2.02
C SER A 117 12.73 -4.03 3.10
N ALA A 118 11.85 -5.05 3.02
CA ALA A 118 11.80 -6.23 3.90
C ALA A 118 12.08 -5.94 5.39
N GLY A 119 11.42 -4.91 5.93
CA GLY A 119 11.56 -4.50 7.32
C GLY A 119 12.98 -4.06 7.66
N ILE A 120 13.63 -4.75 8.61
CA ILE A 120 14.99 -4.44 9.06
C ILE A 120 16.08 -4.77 8.02
N TYR A 121 15.75 -5.54 6.97
CA TYR A 121 16.71 -5.97 5.95
C TYR A 121 17.37 -4.77 5.25
N SER A 122 16.59 -3.75 4.88
CA SER A 122 17.13 -2.54 4.24
C SER A 122 18.09 -1.75 5.12
N VAL A 123 18.01 -1.92 6.44
CA VAL A 123 18.94 -1.30 7.41
C VAL A 123 20.21 -2.13 7.57
N LEU A 124 20.07 -3.45 7.67
CA LEU A 124 21.21 -4.37 7.89
C LEU A 124 21.99 -4.68 6.61
N ARG A 125 21.31 -4.68 5.47
CA ARG A 125 21.85 -5.03 4.15
C ARG A 125 21.46 -3.98 3.10
N PRO A 126 21.87 -2.72 3.27
CA PRO A 126 21.39 -1.63 2.41
C PRO A 126 21.78 -1.79 0.92
N SER A 127 22.95 -2.32 0.63
CA SER A 127 23.38 -2.56 -0.74
C SER A 127 22.52 -3.61 -1.43
N ASP A 128 22.33 -4.77 -0.80
CA ASP A 128 21.53 -5.88 -1.33
C ASP A 128 20.05 -5.45 -1.50
N SER A 129 19.54 -4.67 -0.55
CA SER A 129 18.19 -4.09 -0.60
C SER A 129 18.00 -3.18 -1.81
N LEU A 130 19.00 -2.37 -2.14
CA LEU A 130 18.97 -1.49 -3.31
C LEU A 130 19.12 -2.28 -4.63
N GLU A 131 19.91 -3.34 -4.65
CA GLU A 131 20.02 -4.25 -5.81
C GLU A 131 18.66 -4.89 -6.13
N VAL A 132 17.87 -5.26 -5.10
CA VAL A 132 16.50 -5.76 -5.30
C VAL A 132 15.58 -4.69 -5.90
N LEU A 133 15.78 -3.41 -5.55
CA LEU A 133 14.97 -2.29 -6.08
C LEU A 133 15.35 -1.91 -7.51
N GLU A 134 16.60 -2.13 -7.94
CA GLU A 134 17.14 -1.59 -9.22
C GLU A 134 16.28 -1.93 -10.45
N PRO A 135 15.81 -3.18 -10.68
CA PRO A 135 14.93 -3.48 -11.81
C PRO A 135 13.64 -2.67 -11.80
N LYS A 136 13.10 -2.37 -10.61
CA LYS A 136 11.88 -1.57 -10.45
C LYS A 136 12.14 -0.09 -10.71
N LEU A 137 13.31 0.45 -10.34
CA LEU A 137 13.73 1.82 -10.69
C LEU A 137 13.85 1.98 -12.20
N GLU A 138 14.39 0.99 -12.88
CA GLU A 138 14.48 0.99 -14.34
C GLU A 138 13.09 0.92 -15.00
N ALA A 139 12.19 0.09 -14.46
CA ALA A 139 10.79 0.03 -14.90
C ALA A 139 10.06 1.37 -14.67
N LEU A 140 10.30 2.02 -13.51
CA LEU A 140 9.74 3.34 -13.20
C LEU A 140 10.23 4.40 -14.22
N ARG A 141 11.53 4.39 -14.55
CA ARG A 141 12.08 5.31 -15.55
C ARG A 141 11.40 5.13 -16.91
N ARG A 142 11.19 3.87 -17.35
CA ARG A 142 10.52 3.57 -18.62
C ARG A 142 9.03 3.90 -18.62
N SER A 143 8.36 3.85 -17.47
CA SER A 143 6.92 4.12 -17.38
C SER A 143 6.55 5.57 -17.69
N GLY A 144 7.47 6.51 -17.53
CA GLY A 144 7.22 7.94 -17.67
C GLY A 144 6.37 8.55 -16.55
N ALA A 145 6.09 7.79 -15.48
CA ALA A 145 5.32 8.28 -14.34
C ALA A 145 6.03 9.43 -13.62
N ARG A 146 5.25 10.37 -13.13
CA ARG A 146 5.70 11.53 -12.33
C ARG A 146 5.39 11.37 -10.86
N THR A 147 4.46 10.47 -10.52
CA THR A 147 4.13 10.07 -9.16
C THR A 147 4.06 8.54 -9.08
N LEU A 148 4.75 7.97 -8.10
CA LEU A 148 4.62 6.57 -7.73
C LEU A 148 3.82 6.47 -6.45
N VAL A 149 2.73 5.71 -6.46
CA VAL A 149 1.89 5.44 -5.29
C VAL A 149 2.14 4.04 -4.77
N THR A 150 2.25 3.88 -3.45
CA THR A 150 2.36 2.58 -2.77
C THR A 150 1.57 2.58 -1.46
N ALA A 151 1.28 1.43 -0.87
CA ALA A 151 0.48 1.31 0.37
C ALA A 151 1.23 0.56 1.48
N ASN A 152 2.54 0.77 1.57
CA ASN A 152 3.32 0.21 2.67
C ASN A 152 4.44 1.16 3.07
N PRO A 153 4.51 1.62 4.33
CA PRO A 153 5.52 2.58 4.78
C PRO A 153 6.97 2.18 4.47
N GLY A 154 7.29 0.88 4.60
CA GLY A 154 8.62 0.37 4.27
C GLY A 154 8.93 0.47 2.77
N CYS A 155 7.98 0.14 1.90
CA CYS A 155 8.12 0.33 0.45
C CYS A 155 8.21 1.82 0.11
N HIS A 156 7.37 2.66 0.72
CA HIS A 156 7.38 4.10 0.53
C HIS A 156 8.77 4.71 0.80
N GLN A 157 9.36 4.39 1.95
CA GLN A 157 10.72 4.84 2.30
C GLN A 157 11.79 4.30 1.33
N GLN A 158 11.70 3.03 0.98
CA GLN A 158 12.64 2.38 0.06
C GLN A 158 12.61 3.05 -1.33
N TRP A 159 11.41 3.32 -1.85
CA TRP A 159 11.23 4.03 -3.10
C TRP A 159 11.76 5.47 -3.04
N GLN A 160 11.52 6.20 -1.94
CA GLN A 160 12.06 7.55 -1.75
C GLN A 160 13.60 7.57 -1.79
N VAL A 161 14.23 6.56 -1.17
CA VAL A 161 15.70 6.41 -1.22
C VAL A 161 16.16 6.09 -2.66
N GLY A 162 15.52 5.13 -3.31
CA GLY A 162 15.88 4.70 -4.66
C GLY A 162 15.72 5.80 -5.70
N VAL A 163 14.57 6.46 -5.74
CA VAL A 163 14.28 7.59 -6.66
C VAL A 163 15.30 8.72 -6.49
N ARG A 164 15.63 9.08 -5.24
CA ARG A 164 16.61 10.11 -4.93
C ARG A 164 18.02 9.74 -5.39
N ARG A 165 18.45 8.48 -5.15
CA ARG A 165 19.75 7.98 -5.58
C ARG A 165 19.88 7.88 -7.11
N ALA A 166 18.79 7.49 -7.77
CA ALA A 166 18.73 7.39 -9.24
C ALA A 166 18.55 8.74 -9.95
N GLY A 167 18.39 9.84 -9.20
CA GLY A 167 18.16 11.18 -9.75
C GLY A 167 16.86 11.30 -10.57
N LEU A 168 15.84 10.49 -10.21
CA LEU A 168 14.56 10.53 -10.91
C LEU A 168 13.68 11.66 -10.36
N ASP A 169 13.06 12.44 -11.24
CA ASP A 169 12.08 13.46 -10.86
C ASP A 169 10.68 12.83 -10.74
N VAL A 170 10.55 11.93 -9.79
CA VAL A 170 9.31 11.21 -9.46
C VAL A 170 8.98 11.43 -7.99
N GLU A 171 7.76 11.83 -7.72
CA GLU A 171 7.24 11.93 -6.36
C GLU A 171 6.80 10.54 -5.88
N VAL A 172 7.13 10.17 -4.64
CA VAL A 172 6.68 8.92 -4.02
C VAL A 172 5.66 9.25 -2.95
N VAL A 173 4.45 8.72 -3.08
CA VAL A 173 3.28 9.07 -2.26
C VAL A 173 2.65 7.80 -1.68
N HIS A 174 2.18 7.85 -0.44
CA HIS A 174 1.37 6.78 0.12
C HIS A 174 -0.07 6.84 -0.41
N LEU A 175 -0.75 5.69 -0.57
CA LEU A 175 -2.12 5.64 -1.10
C LEU A 175 -3.09 6.54 -0.31
N ALA A 176 -3.01 6.51 1.02
CA ALA A 176 -3.84 7.37 1.88
C ALA A 176 -3.62 8.86 1.58
N GLU A 177 -2.36 9.27 1.42
CA GLU A 177 -2.00 10.65 1.08
C GLU A 177 -2.47 11.03 -0.35
N ALA A 178 -2.37 10.09 -1.31
CA ALA A 178 -2.85 10.33 -2.67
C ALA A 178 -4.35 10.60 -2.70
N LEU A 179 -5.13 9.87 -1.90
CA LEU A 179 -6.57 10.09 -1.75
C LEU A 179 -6.88 11.40 -1.02
N ASP A 180 -6.17 11.69 0.07
CA ASP A 180 -6.34 12.93 0.84
C ASP A 180 -6.13 14.18 -0.02
N ARG A 181 -5.08 14.19 -0.85
CA ARG A 181 -4.77 15.29 -1.78
C ARG A 181 -5.84 15.53 -2.85
N ALA A 182 -6.73 14.59 -3.06
CA ALA A 182 -7.82 14.69 -4.02
C ALA A 182 -9.18 15.00 -3.35
N LEU A 183 -9.28 14.94 -2.03
CA LEU A 183 -10.49 15.23 -1.29
C LEU A 183 -10.72 16.75 -1.12
N GLU A 184 -11.98 17.15 -1.14
CA GLU A 184 -12.40 18.47 -0.68
C GLU A 184 -12.19 18.57 0.84
N GLY A 185 -11.51 19.61 1.29
CA GLY A 185 -11.27 19.92 2.70
C GLY A 185 -12.49 20.45 3.42
#